data_4aaaf9761f1b21b65849f4ee563cb935
#
_entry.id   4aaaf9761f1b21b65849f4ee563cb935
#
_cell.length_a   1.000
_cell.length_b   1.000
_cell.length_c   1.000
_cell.angle_alpha   90.00
_cell.angle_beta   90.00
_cell.angle_gamma   90.00
#
_symmetry.space_group_name_H-M   'P 1'
#
loop_
_entity.id
_entity.type
_entity.pdbx_description
1 polymer ?
#
loop_
_entity_poly.entity_id
_entity_poly.type
_entity_poly.pdbx_seq_one_letter_code
_entity_poly.pdbx_strand_id
1 'polypeptide(L)'
;MLDTRYQIFISTSGREMQPERMVLSQTLVNMGFFAWGLEYRNPLTTTLARRQIDESDYVVLLLGSQYGEQSISGASYFSLEYEYALSRAKPIVVFMHEQPESRDMHLQETHPQLKEKFLAFRKKLLHEANHIFYFKSPRDLELAVRLNM
;
A
#
# COMPACT_ATOMS: atom_id res chain seq x y z
N MET A 1 -2.53 33.58 -3.57
CA MET A 1 -2.60 32.53 -2.56
C MET A 1 -2.15 31.21 -3.15
N LEU A 2 -1.23 30.52 -2.48
CA LEU A 2 -0.76 29.23 -2.95
C LEU A 2 -1.65 28.12 -2.41
N ASP A 3 -2.13 27.27 -3.32
CA ASP A 3 -2.82 26.05 -2.95
C ASP A 3 -1.82 25.07 -2.37
N THR A 4 -2.03 24.67 -1.13
CA THR A 4 -1.21 23.64 -0.51
C THR A 4 -1.94 22.31 -0.59
N ARG A 5 -1.35 21.36 -1.32
CA ARG A 5 -1.87 20.00 -1.39
C ARG A 5 -0.97 19.07 -0.63
N TYR A 6 -1.57 18.23 0.20
CA TYR A 6 -0.83 17.17 0.86
C TYR A 6 -0.42 16.11 -0.15
N GLN A 7 0.79 15.61 0.01
CA GLN A 7 1.37 14.58 -0.85
C GLN A 7 1.26 13.24 -0.16
N ILE A 8 0.75 12.26 -0.89
CA ILE A 8 0.53 10.91 -0.37
C ILE A 8 1.32 9.92 -1.22
N PHE A 9 2.15 9.11 -0.57
CA PHE A 9 2.82 8.00 -1.22
C PHE A 9 1.95 6.75 -1.08
N ILE A 10 1.59 6.14 -2.22
CA ILE A 10 0.82 4.90 -2.25
C ILE A 10 1.79 3.74 -2.41
N SER A 11 1.74 2.79 -1.46
CA SER A 11 2.52 1.57 -1.50
C SER A 11 1.58 0.37 -1.57
N THR A 12 1.80 -0.50 -2.54
CA THR A 12 0.99 -1.69 -2.73
C THR A 12 1.87 -2.88 -3.10
N SER A 13 1.34 -4.08 -2.90
CA SER A 13 2.05 -5.31 -3.22
C SER A 13 2.37 -5.45 -4.71
N GLY A 14 1.52 -4.97 -5.62
CA GLY A 14 1.81 -5.03 -7.04
C GLY A 14 0.59 -5.19 -7.92
N ARG A 15 0.76 -5.96 -9.01
CA ARG A 15 -0.22 -6.05 -10.09
C ARG A 15 -1.58 -6.60 -9.65
N GLU A 16 -1.61 -7.48 -8.65
CA GLU A 16 -2.88 -8.04 -8.16
C GLU A 16 -3.79 -6.96 -7.56
N MET A 17 -3.24 -5.79 -7.25
CA MET A 17 -3.98 -4.65 -6.69
C MET A 17 -4.17 -3.51 -7.67
N GLN A 18 -3.94 -3.72 -8.96
CA GLN A 18 -4.01 -2.66 -9.95
C GLN A 18 -5.37 -1.94 -9.98
N PRO A 19 -6.52 -2.65 -10.01
CA PRO A 19 -7.81 -1.98 -9.99
C PRO A 19 -8.03 -1.16 -8.72
N GLU A 20 -7.68 -1.71 -7.57
CA GLU A 20 -7.83 -1.05 -6.27
C GLU A 20 -6.91 0.16 -6.16
N ARG A 21 -5.69 0.05 -6.68
CA ARG A 21 -4.75 1.16 -6.71
C ARG A 21 -5.29 2.32 -7.53
N MET A 22 -5.91 2.03 -8.68
CA MET A 22 -6.53 3.07 -9.51
C MET A 22 -7.66 3.78 -8.78
N VAL A 23 -8.51 3.03 -8.10
CA VAL A 23 -9.59 3.59 -7.30
C VAL A 23 -9.05 4.47 -6.18
N LEU A 24 -8.06 3.99 -5.45
CA LEU A 24 -7.42 4.74 -4.36
C LEU A 24 -6.82 6.05 -4.87
N SER A 25 -6.00 5.97 -5.92
CA SER A 25 -5.34 7.14 -6.49
C SER A 25 -6.37 8.17 -7.00
N GLN A 26 -7.36 7.72 -7.75
CA GLN A 26 -8.39 8.59 -8.29
C GLN A 26 -9.21 9.27 -7.19
N THR A 27 -9.56 8.53 -6.16
CA THR A 27 -10.33 9.06 -5.03
C THR A 27 -9.51 10.12 -4.28
N LEU A 28 -8.24 9.85 -4.01
CA LEU A 28 -7.37 10.81 -3.33
C LEU A 28 -7.21 12.10 -4.14
N VAL A 29 -6.99 11.99 -5.44
CA VAL A 29 -6.88 13.15 -6.33
C VAL A 29 -8.18 13.96 -6.32
N ASN A 30 -9.32 13.29 -6.38
CA ASN A 30 -10.63 13.96 -6.36
C ASN A 30 -10.90 14.65 -5.01
N MET A 31 -10.26 14.21 -3.95
CA MET A 31 -10.36 14.84 -2.62
C MET A 31 -9.37 16.00 -2.44
N GLY A 32 -8.54 16.27 -3.43
CA GLY A 32 -7.59 17.38 -3.39
C GLY A 32 -6.17 17.01 -2.96
N PHE A 33 -5.87 15.72 -2.84
CA PHE A 33 -4.52 15.26 -2.52
C PHE A 33 -3.70 15.10 -3.80
N PHE A 34 -2.38 15.19 -3.66
CA PHE A 34 -1.44 14.74 -4.68
C PHE A 34 -1.00 13.33 -4.31
N ALA A 35 -1.25 12.37 -5.20
CA ALA A 35 -0.96 10.96 -4.95
C ALA A 35 0.07 10.45 -5.95
N TRP A 36 1.12 9.81 -5.47
CA TRP A 36 2.15 9.19 -6.29
C TRP A 36 2.61 7.86 -5.68
N GLY A 37 3.47 7.16 -6.39
CA GLY A 37 4.02 5.87 -6.00
C GLY A 37 4.65 5.21 -7.20
N LEU A 38 5.24 4.03 -7.01
CA LEU A 38 5.88 3.27 -8.07
C LEU A 38 5.08 2.02 -8.38
N GLU A 39 4.75 1.82 -9.66
CA GLU A 39 4.08 0.59 -10.10
C GLU A 39 5.05 -0.57 -10.21
N TYR A 40 6.28 -0.29 -10.63
CA TYR A 40 7.32 -1.29 -10.82
C TYR A 40 8.46 -1.03 -9.84
N ARG A 41 8.93 -2.08 -9.18
CA ARG A 41 10.06 -1.99 -8.27
C ARG A 41 11.17 -2.93 -8.71
N ASN A 42 12.38 -2.44 -8.60
CA ASN A 42 13.60 -3.19 -8.82
C ASN A 42 14.71 -2.49 -8.00
N PRO A 43 15.93 -3.06 -7.93
CA PRO A 43 16.98 -2.43 -7.12
C PRO A 43 17.27 -0.97 -7.50
N LEU A 44 17.04 -0.59 -8.76
CA LEU A 44 17.31 0.77 -9.24
C LEU A 44 16.25 1.78 -8.79
N THR A 45 15.05 1.34 -8.47
CA THR A 45 13.94 2.23 -8.06
C THR A 45 13.89 2.49 -6.57
N THR A 46 14.72 1.82 -5.76
CA THR A 46 14.67 1.94 -4.30
C THR A 46 14.94 3.38 -3.84
N THR A 47 15.93 4.04 -4.41
CA THR A 47 16.25 5.44 -4.06
C THR A 47 15.09 6.37 -4.40
N LEU A 48 14.45 6.15 -5.55
CA LEU A 48 13.31 6.97 -5.94
C LEU A 48 12.13 6.78 -4.99
N ALA A 49 11.83 5.53 -4.60
CA ALA A 49 10.77 5.24 -3.65
C ALA A 49 11.01 5.97 -2.32
N ARG A 50 12.23 5.90 -1.81
CA ARG A 50 12.61 6.56 -0.56
C ARG A 50 12.47 8.07 -0.65
N ARG A 51 12.88 8.66 -1.78
CA ARG A 51 12.74 10.09 -2.00
C ARG A 51 11.25 10.49 -2.00
N GLN A 52 10.41 9.73 -2.69
CA GLN A 52 8.98 10.03 -2.71
C GLN A 52 8.35 9.90 -1.33
N ILE A 53 8.75 8.90 -0.54
CA ILE A 53 8.29 8.77 0.84
C ILE A 53 8.74 9.97 1.68
N ASP A 54 10.01 10.35 1.57
CA ASP A 54 10.54 11.50 2.33
C ASP A 54 9.81 12.80 2.01
N GLU A 55 9.42 13.00 0.76
CA GLU A 55 8.70 14.19 0.32
C GLU A 55 7.20 14.14 0.57
N SER A 56 6.67 12.97 0.94
CA SER A 56 5.24 12.81 1.19
C SER A 56 4.87 13.17 2.62
N ASP A 57 3.63 13.64 2.79
CA ASP A 57 3.09 13.96 4.11
C ASP A 57 2.51 12.72 4.79
N TYR A 58 1.96 11.80 4.00
CA TYR A 58 1.36 10.55 4.46
C TYR A 58 1.79 9.41 3.56
N VAL A 59 1.81 8.21 4.14
CA VAL A 59 2.01 6.97 3.39
C VAL A 59 0.75 6.13 3.52
N VAL A 60 0.20 5.70 2.40
CA VAL A 60 -0.98 4.83 2.37
C VAL A 60 -0.53 3.46 1.87
N LEU A 61 -0.77 2.44 2.69
CA LEU A 61 -0.53 1.05 2.32
C LEU A 61 -1.83 0.43 1.84
N LEU A 62 -1.77 -0.25 0.72
CA LEU A 62 -2.90 -0.96 0.15
C LEU A 62 -2.56 -2.44 0.07
N LEU A 63 -3.14 -3.23 0.97
CA LEU A 63 -2.84 -4.65 1.11
C LEU A 63 -3.97 -5.52 0.60
N GLY A 64 -3.66 -6.39 -0.36
CA GLY A 64 -4.60 -7.36 -0.92
C GLY A 64 -4.34 -8.77 -0.43
N SER A 65 -3.90 -9.65 -1.34
CA SER A 65 -3.76 -11.08 -1.10
C SER A 65 -2.37 -11.64 -1.45
N GLN A 66 -1.43 -10.80 -1.86
CA GLN A 66 -0.06 -11.23 -2.19
C GLN A 66 0.98 -10.46 -1.39
N TYR A 67 2.13 -11.11 -1.18
CA TYR A 67 3.26 -10.50 -0.47
C TYR A 67 3.90 -9.38 -1.29
N GLY A 68 3.85 -9.51 -2.60
CA GLY A 68 4.48 -8.57 -3.52
C GLY A 68 5.85 -9.01 -3.97
N GLU A 69 6.39 -8.27 -4.93
CA GLU A 69 7.69 -8.58 -5.51
C GLU A 69 8.80 -8.47 -4.48
N GLN A 70 9.67 -9.49 -4.46
CA GLN A 70 10.76 -9.56 -3.49
C GLN A 70 12.00 -8.81 -3.97
N SER A 71 12.65 -8.15 -3.03
CA SER A 71 13.99 -7.60 -3.21
C SER A 71 15.05 -8.70 -3.10
N ILE A 72 16.32 -8.32 -3.27
CA ILE A 72 17.46 -9.24 -3.13
C ILE A 72 17.50 -9.88 -1.75
N SER A 73 17.10 -9.14 -0.70
CA SER A 73 17.09 -9.65 0.67
C SER A 73 15.96 -10.65 0.95
N GLY A 74 15.01 -10.81 0.02
CA GLY A 74 13.84 -11.66 0.21
C GLY A 74 12.63 -10.90 0.77
N ALA A 75 12.82 -9.71 1.34
CA ALA A 75 11.71 -8.88 1.76
C ALA A 75 11.06 -8.23 0.53
N SER A 76 9.72 -8.12 0.53
CA SER A 76 9.05 -7.45 -0.57
C SER A 76 9.36 -5.95 -0.57
N TYR A 77 9.37 -5.33 -1.75
CA TYR A 77 9.50 -3.87 -1.82
C TYR A 77 8.40 -3.18 -1.03
N PHE A 78 7.20 -3.76 -1.03
CA PHE A 78 6.07 -3.28 -0.24
C PHE A 78 6.41 -3.22 1.25
N SER A 79 6.93 -4.31 1.82
CA SER A 79 7.31 -4.35 3.23
C SER A 79 8.47 -3.41 3.54
N LEU A 80 9.42 -3.27 2.62
CA LEU A 80 10.55 -2.36 2.78
C LEU A 80 10.10 -0.89 2.76
N GLU A 81 9.13 -0.55 1.92
CA GLU A 81 8.56 0.80 1.90
C GLU A 81 7.86 1.12 3.21
N TYR A 82 7.14 0.16 3.77
CA TYR A 82 6.53 0.31 5.10
C TYR A 82 7.58 0.57 6.18
N GLU A 83 8.62 -0.27 6.22
CA GLU A 83 9.68 -0.11 7.21
C GLU A 83 10.41 1.23 7.07
N TYR A 84 10.65 1.66 5.84
CA TYR A 84 11.27 2.96 5.60
C TYR A 84 10.39 4.09 6.10
N ALA A 85 9.09 4.05 5.79
CA ALA A 85 8.14 5.06 6.26
C ALA A 85 8.12 5.15 7.79
N LEU A 86 8.14 4.00 8.47
CA LEU A 86 8.25 3.95 9.93
C LEU A 86 9.53 4.62 10.42
N SER A 87 10.66 4.32 9.79
CA SER A 87 11.96 4.88 10.18
C SER A 87 12.01 6.40 10.01
N ARG A 88 11.19 6.94 9.11
CA ARG A 88 11.08 8.38 8.86
C ARG A 88 9.95 9.03 9.65
N ALA A 89 9.30 8.28 10.54
CA ALA A 89 8.17 8.75 11.36
C ALA A 89 7.03 9.34 10.54
N LYS A 90 6.78 8.80 9.35
CA LYS A 90 5.66 9.24 8.52
C LYS A 90 4.34 8.70 9.05
N PRO A 91 3.26 9.49 9.04
CA PRO A 91 1.93 8.95 9.31
C PRO A 91 1.56 7.90 8.26
N ILE A 92 1.09 6.75 8.71
CA ILE A 92 0.76 5.60 7.85
C ILE A 92 -0.70 5.24 8.03
N VAL A 93 -1.42 5.13 6.91
CA VAL A 93 -2.80 4.66 6.87
C VAL A 93 -2.82 3.38 6.05
N VAL A 94 -3.47 2.35 6.56
CA VAL A 94 -3.54 1.03 5.91
C VAL A 94 -4.97 0.78 5.44
N PHE A 95 -5.13 0.48 4.16
CA PHE A 95 -6.36 -0.08 3.61
C PHE A 95 -6.09 -1.54 3.28
N MET A 96 -6.83 -2.43 3.92
CA MET A 96 -6.56 -3.85 3.93
C MET A 96 -7.78 -4.63 3.46
N HIS A 97 -7.59 -5.56 2.53
CA HIS A 97 -8.68 -6.43 2.12
C HIS A 97 -9.16 -7.23 3.33
N GLU A 98 -10.47 -7.21 3.58
CA GLU A 98 -11.06 -7.82 4.76
C GLU A 98 -10.93 -9.34 4.74
N GLN A 99 -11.07 -9.95 3.57
CA GLN A 99 -11.01 -11.40 3.38
C GLN A 99 -10.14 -11.73 2.16
N PRO A 100 -8.81 -11.62 2.27
CA PRO A 100 -7.94 -11.85 1.12
C PRO A 100 -8.07 -13.24 0.53
N GLU A 101 -8.41 -14.23 1.33
CA GLU A 101 -8.64 -15.61 0.89
C GLU A 101 -9.89 -15.78 0.03
N SER A 102 -10.81 -14.80 0.03
CA SER A 102 -12.01 -14.84 -0.79
C SER A 102 -11.81 -14.25 -2.19
N ARG A 103 -10.65 -13.65 -2.46
CA ARG A 103 -10.35 -13.10 -3.78
C ARG A 103 -10.18 -14.23 -4.80
N ASP A 104 -10.33 -13.88 -6.08
CA ASP A 104 -10.16 -14.84 -7.17
C ASP A 104 -8.80 -15.56 -7.09
N MET A 105 -8.77 -16.82 -7.48
CA MET A 105 -7.58 -17.67 -7.37
C MET A 105 -6.33 -17.06 -8.02
N HIS A 106 -6.50 -16.41 -9.17
CA HIS A 106 -5.36 -15.79 -9.88
C HIS A 106 -4.77 -14.60 -9.14
N LEU A 107 -5.49 -14.05 -8.16
CA LEU A 107 -5.01 -12.94 -7.33
C LEU A 107 -4.40 -13.43 -6.02
N GLN A 108 -4.50 -14.72 -5.73
CA GLN A 108 -3.96 -15.31 -4.50
C GLN A 108 -2.46 -15.56 -4.61
N GLU A 109 -1.81 -15.57 -3.47
CA GLU A 109 -0.43 -16.03 -3.40
C GLU A 109 -0.40 -17.54 -3.52
N THR A 110 0.25 -18.05 -4.56
CA THR A 110 0.29 -19.50 -4.85
C THR A 110 1.50 -20.20 -4.24
N HIS A 111 2.57 -19.48 -4.00
CA HIS A 111 3.79 -20.06 -3.45
C HIS A 111 3.68 -20.15 -1.92
N PRO A 112 3.82 -21.35 -1.31
CA PRO A 112 3.61 -21.51 0.13
C PRO A 112 4.49 -20.60 1.00
N GLN A 113 5.75 -20.41 0.64
CA GLN A 113 6.67 -19.57 1.40
C GLN A 113 6.26 -18.09 1.31
N LEU A 114 5.83 -17.64 0.15
CA LEU A 114 5.36 -16.27 -0.03
C LEU A 114 4.02 -16.03 0.67
N LYS A 115 3.16 -17.04 0.69
CA LYS A 115 1.91 -16.98 1.44
C LYS A 115 2.17 -16.83 2.92
N GLU A 116 3.14 -17.56 3.45
CA GLU A 116 3.55 -17.44 4.85
C GLU A 116 4.08 -16.04 5.15
N LYS A 117 4.91 -15.49 4.27
CA LYS A 117 5.43 -14.12 4.41
C LYS A 117 4.31 -13.09 4.33
N PHE A 118 3.34 -13.29 3.44
CA PHE A 118 2.18 -12.42 3.34
C PHE A 118 1.38 -12.40 4.64
N LEU A 119 1.08 -13.57 5.18
CA LEU A 119 0.32 -13.68 6.43
C LEU A 119 1.08 -13.05 7.59
N ALA A 120 2.39 -13.25 7.66
CA ALA A 120 3.24 -12.65 8.68
C ALA A 120 3.24 -11.12 8.58
N PHE A 121 3.35 -10.57 7.38
CA PHE A 121 3.32 -9.14 7.16
C PHE A 121 1.94 -8.54 7.52
N ARG A 122 0.86 -9.20 7.11
CA ARG A 122 -0.50 -8.78 7.47
C ARG A 122 -0.68 -8.75 8.99
N LYS A 123 -0.22 -9.78 9.68
CA LYS A 123 -0.28 -9.86 11.14
C LYS A 123 0.53 -8.75 11.79
N LYS A 124 1.71 -8.45 11.25
CA LYS A 124 2.56 -7.35 11.71
C LYS A 124 1.83 -6.01 11.61
N LEU A 125 1.20 -5.74 10.48
CA LEU A 125 0.43 -4.51 10.28
C LEU A 125 -0.74 -4.43 11.26
N LEU A 126 -1.46 -5.53 11.46
CA LEU A 126 -2.58 -5.57 12.40
C LEU A 126 -2.14 -5.27 13.83
N HIS A 127 -0.90 -5.61 14.17
CA HIS A 127 -0.35 -5.40 15.51
C HIS A 127 0.25 -4.01 15.69
N GLU A 128 0.92 -3.48 14.66
CA GLU A 128 1.70 -2.23 14.76
C GLU A 128 0.95 -0.99 14.30
N ALA A 129 0.08 -1.10 13.28
CA ALA A 129 -0.53 0.06 12.65
C ALA A 129 -1.66 0.64 13.50
N ASN A 130 -1.72 1.98 13.56
CA ASN A 130 -2.73 2.69 14.35
C ASN A 130 -3.99 2.99 13.55
N HIS A 131 -3.89 3.04 12.21
CA HIS A 131 -4.99 3.41 11.33
C HIS A 131 -5.15 2.33 10.26
N ILE A 132 -6.08 1.40 10.50
CA ILE A 132 -6.38 0.31 9.57
C ILE A 132 -7.84 0.37 9.21
N PHE A 133 -8.12 0.37 7.90
CA PHE A 133 -9.48 0.36 7.37
C PHE A 133 -9.61 -0.79 6.39
N TYR A 134 -10.78 -1.43 6.36
CA TYR A 134 -11.01 -2.64 5.60
C TYR A 134 -11.88 -2.38 4.38
N PHE A 135 -11.70 -3.19 3.35
CA PHE A 135 -12.54 -3.17 2.16
C PHE A 135 -12.66 -4.59 1.59
N LYS A 136 -13.72 -4.82 0.81
CA LYS A 136 -13.89 -6.07 0.05
C LYS A 136 -13.89 -5.81 -1.45
N SER A 137 -14.49 -4.73 -1.88
CA SER A 137 -14.62 -4.38 -3.29
C SER A 137 -13.98 -3.02 -3.56
N PRO A 138 -13.73 -2.68 -4.84
CA PRO A 138 -13.28 -1.34 -5.18
C PRO A 138 -14.21 -0.23 -4.69
N ARG A 139 -15.51 -0.48 -4.70
CA ARG A 139 -16.51 0.49 -4.20
C ARG A 139 -16.38 0.69 -2.69
N ASP A 140 -16.20 -0.39 -1.94
CA ASP A 140 -15.97 -0.32 -0.49
C ASP A 140 -14.69 0.49 -0.21
N LEU A 141 -13.65 0.27 -1.02
CA LEU A 141 -12.39 1.00 -0.89
C LEU A 141 -12.61 2.49 -1.10
N GLU A 142 -13.34 2.88 -2.13
CA GLU A 142 -13.65 4.29 -2.39
C GLU A 142 -14.32 4.92 -1.18
N LEU A 143 -15.33 4.25 -0.62
CA LEU A 143 -16.04 4.75 0.56
C LEU A 143 -15.11 4.85 1.77
N ALA A 144 -14.28 3.84 2.00
CA ALA A 144 -13.33 3.85 3.11
C ALA A 144 -12.34 5.02 3.01
N VAL A 145 -11.84 5.27 1.80
CA VAL A 145 -10.93 6.40 1.55
C VAL A 145 -11.62 7.73 1.80
N ARG A 146 -12.82 7.93 1.28
CA ARG A 146 -13.58 9.19 1.45
C ARG A 146 -13.92 9.47 2.90
N LEU A 147 -14.18 8.42 3.69
CA LEU A 147 -14.55 8.58 5.10
C LEU A 147 -13.34 8.80 6.02
N ASN A 148 -12.13 8.39 5.61
CA ASN A 148 -10.99 8.31 6.53
C ASN A 148 -9.77 9.12 6.07
N MET A 149 -9.83 9.75 4.93
CA MET A 149 -8.80 10.66 4.46
C MET A 149 -9.36 12.08 4.34
#